data_6f422262c4f023a648dbf5115823f16a
#
_entry.id   6f422262c4f023a648dbf5115823f16a
#
_cell.length_a   1.000
_cell.length_b   1.000
_cell.length_c   1.000
_cell.angle_alpha   90.00
_cell.angle_beta   90.00
_cell.angle_gamma   90.00
#
_symmetry.space_group_name_H-M   'P 1'
#
loop_
_entity.id
_entity.type
_entity.pdbx_description
1 polymer ?
#
loop_
_entity_poly.entity_id
_entity_poly.type
_entity_poly.pdbx_seq_one_letter_code
_entity_poly.pdbx_strand_id
1 'polypeptide(L)'
;MVVRITPSILNANLANLASEVGRIPSADGLHIDVMDGHFVPNLVMGAPFVESLRPATNLMFDVHLMIENPDRWARQYVEAGAQSVTFHLEAATAPIKLARELRSMGARASVALRPATPVEQLADILTEFDQILLMTVEPGFGGQKFLDLALAKIRKARKLIDATRKDIWLQIDGGVSADTIERLSLIHI
;
A
#
# COMPACT_ATOMS: atom_id res chain seq x y z
N MET A 1 -13.12 12.33 -9.43
CA MET A 1 -12.29 11.29 -8.76
C MET A 1 -12.76 11.21 -7.32
N VAL A 2 -12.95 10.01 -6.77
CA VAL A 2 -13.36 9.83 -5.37
C VAL A 2 -12.08 9.52 -4.57
N VAL A 3 -11.79 10.34 -3.55
CA VAL A 3 -10.70 10.06 -2.59
C VAL A 3 -11.13 8.89 -1.71
N ARG A 4 -10.22 7.96 -1.44
CA ARG A 4 -10.44 6.81 -0.55
C ARG A 4 -9.51 6.89 0.65
N ILE A 5 -10.03 6.47 1.79
CA ILE A 5 -9.31 6.47 3.07
C ILE A 5 -9.15 5.02 3.54
N THR A 6 -7.91 4.57 3.58
CA THR A 6 -7.52 3.23 4.07
C THR A 6 -6.58 3.40 5.27
N PRO A 7 -7.11 3.57 6.50
CA PRO A 7 -6.27 3.77 7.68
C PRO A 7 -5.36 2.57 7.92
N SER A 8 -4.08 2.82 8.25
CA SER A 8 -3.18 1.77 8.72
C SER A 8 -3.56 1.33 10.13
N ILE A 9 -3.56 0.01 10.34
CA ILE A 9 -3.79 -0.61 11.64
C ILE A 9 -2.49 -0.90 12.41
N LEU A 10 -1.33 -0.47 11.89
CA LEU A 10 -0.02 -0.74 12.50
C LEU A 10 0.07 -0.24 13.95
N ASN A 11 -0.50 0.93 14.23
CA ASN A 11 -0.48 1.54 15.57
C ASN A 11 -1.75 1.25 16.40
N ALA A 12 -2.64 0.39 15.93
CA ALA A 12 -3.82 -0.04 16.66
C ALA A 12 -3.45 -1.01 17.80
N ASN A 13 -4.38 -1.24 18.73
CA ASN A 13 -4.21 -2.29 19.73
C ASN A 13 -4.37 -3.67 19.07
N LEU A 14 -3.27 -4.28 18.67
CA LEU A 14 -3.26 -5.57 17.98
C LEU A 14 -3.87 -6.71 18.81
N ALA A 15 -3.86 -6.60 20.15
CA ALA A 15 -4.48 -7.59 21.03
C ALA A 15 -6.03 -7.50 21.04
N ASN A 16 -6.59 -6.38 20.53
CA ASN A 16 -8.05 -6.15 20.46
C ASN A 16 -8.48 -5.54 19.13
N LEU A 17 -7.90 -6.02 18.05
CA LEU A 17 -8.01 -5.40 16.75
C LEU A 17 -9.42 -5.38 16.17
N ALA A 18 -10.24 -6.39 16.46
CA ALA A 18 -11.65 -6.41 16.04
C ALA A 18 -12.43 -5.20 16.59
N SER A 19 -12.17 -4.81 17.86
CA SER A 19 -12.73 -3.59 18.44
C SER A 19 -12.19 -2.32 17.79
N GLU A 20 -10.89 -2.27 17.52
CA GLU A 20 -10.27 -1.11 16.86
C GLU A 20 -10.86 -0.86 15.47
N VAL A 21 -10.99 -1.93 14.66
CA VAL A 21 -11.60 -1.86 13.33
C VAL A 21 -13.08 -1.45 13.40
N GLY A 22 -13.81 -1.91 14.41
CA GLY A 22 -15.20 -1.50 14.64
C GLY A 22 -15.38 0.00 14.90
N ARG A 23 -14.32 0.74 15.25
CA ARG A 23 -14.36 2.19 15.50
C ARG A 23 -14.25 3.05 14.23
N ILE A 24 -13.90 2.44 13.09
CA ILE A 24 -13.70 3.14 11.82
C ILE A 24 -14.62 2.62 10.71
N PRO A 25 -15.96 2.53 10.93
CA PRO A 25 -16.88 1.92 9.97
C PRO A 25 -17.03 2.72 8.68
N SER A 26 -16.60 3.97 8.64
CA SER A 26 -16.65 4.86 7.47
C SER A 26 -15.39 4.80 6.60
N ALA A 27 -14.38 4.00 6.97
CA ALA A 27 -13.21 3.79 6.14
C ALA A 27 -13.56 3.00 4.87
N ASP A 28 -12.86 3.27 3.76
CA ASP A 28 -13.03 2.52 2.51
C ASP A 28 -12.32 1.16 2.54
N GLY A 29 -11.32 1.01 3.40
CA GLY A 29 -10.56 -0.22 3.60
C GLY A 29 -9.65 -0.14 4.83
N LEU A 30 -8.89 -1.20 5.06
CA LEU A 30 -7.84 -1.27 6.08
C LEU A 30 -6.48 -1.41 5.39
N HIS A 31 -5.54 -0.54 5.74
CA HIS A 31 -4.16 -0.69 5.33
C HIS A 31 -3.42 -1.58 6.33
N ILE A 32 -2.84 -2.67 5.82
CA ILE A 32 -2.21 -3.72 6.64
C ILE A 32 -0.73 -3.78 6.29
N ASP A 33 0.11 -3.21 7.14
CA ASP A 33 1.55 -3.13 6.98
C ASP A 33 2.22 -4.43 7.41
N VAL A 34 2.72 -5.20 6.45
CA VAL A 34 3.45 -6.46 6.67
C VAL A 34 4.94 -6.20 6.63
N MET A 35 5.66 -6.64 7.66
CA MET A 35 7.08 -6.41 7.83
C MET A 35 7.78 -7.69 8.28
N ASP A 36 8.95 -8.00 7.71
CA ASP A 36 9.67 -9.26 7.90
C ASP A 36 10.95 -9.17 8.73
N GLY A 37 11.32 -7.97 9.20
CA GLY A 37 12.58 -7.75 9.92
C GLY A 37 13.83 -7.78 9.03
N HIS A 38 13.68 -7.88 7.70
CA HIS A 38 14.77 -7.89 6.72
C HIS A 38 14.69 -6.66 5.80
N PHE A 39 13.61 -6.53 5.04
CA PHE A 39 13.40 -5.37 4.18
C PHE A 39 13.27 -4.07 5.00
N VAL A 40 12.64 -4.17 6.18
CA VAL A 40 12.53 -3.11 7.19
C VAL A 40 12.83 -3.66 8.59
N PRO A 41 13.29 -2.83 9.56
CA PRO A 41 13.74 -3.29 10.89
C PRO A 41 12.59 -3.59 11.87
N ASN A 42 11.43 -3.99 11.39
CA ASN A 42 10.25 -4.32 12.20
C ASN A 42 9.67 -5.65 11.71
N LEU A 43 8.91 -6.36 12.55
CA LEU A 43 8.35 -7.69 12.27
C LEU A 43 6.90 -7.74 12.73
N VAL A 44 5.94 -7.69 11.80
CA VAL A 44 4.51 -7.68 12.09
C VAL A 44 3.67 -8.27 10.96
N MET A 45 2.49 -8.78 11.30
CA MET A 45 1.33 -9.05 10.43
C MET A 45 1.57 -10.07 9.30
N GLY A 46 2.00 -11.29 9.66
CA GLY A 46 2.05 -12.40 8.69
C GLY A 46 0.67 -12.79 8.13
N ALA A 47 0.63 -13.59 7.06
CA ALA A 47 -0.61 -14.01 6.40
C ALA A 47 -1.65 -14.65 7.35
N PRO A 48 -1.30 -15.47 8.36
CA PRO A 48 -2.26 -15.98 9.34
C PRO A 48 -2.94 -14.90 10.17
N PHE A 49 -2.26 -13.78 10.43
CA PHE A 49 -2.86 -12.63 11.09
C PHE A 49 -3.95 -12.00 10.21
N VAL A 50 -3.67 -11.80 8.91
CA VAL A 50 -4.62 -11.24 7.94
C VAL A 50 -5.85 -12.15 7.82
N GLU A 51 -5.65 -13.46 7.72
CA GLU A 51 -6.71 -14.46 7.67
C GLU A 51 -7.59 -14.40 8.92
N SER A 52 -6.99 -14.32 10.11
CA SER A 52 -7.73 -14.25 11.38
C SER A 52 -8.55 -12.96 11.56
N LEU A 53 -8.13 -11.87 10.91
CA LEU A 53 -8.84 -10.59 10.95
C LEU A 53 -10.04 -10.57 9.99
N ARG A 54 -10.02 -11.35 8.90
CA ARG A 54 -11.04 -11.29 7.85
C ARG A 54 -12.50 -11.43 8.36
N PRO A 55 -12.82 -12.33 9.28
CA PRO A 55 -14.19 -12.46 9.81
C PRO A 55 -14.67 -11.26 10.64
N ALA A 56 -13.77 -10.39 11.10
CA ALA A 56 -14.11 -9.28 11.99
C ALA A 56 -14.67 -8.06 11.25
N THR A 57 -14.57 -7.98 9.92
CA THR A 57 -14.99 -6.80 9.14
C THR A 57 -15.23 -7.13 7.67
N ASN A 58 -16.07 -6.33 7.00
CA ASN A 58 -16.28 -6.37 5.56
C ASN A 58 -15.43 -5.31 4.81
N LEU A 59 -14.64 -4.51 5.50
CA LEU A 59 -13.77 -3.52 4.86
C LEU A 59 -12.77 -4.20 3.92
N MET A 60 -12.41 -3.54 2.84
CA MET A 60 -11.38 -4.00 1.93
C MET A 60 -10.03 -4.12 2.66
N PHE A 61 -9.31 -5.21 2.45
CA PHE A 61 -7.93 -5.37 2.92
C PHE A 61 -6.96 -4.94 1.84
N ASP A 62 -6.23 -3.87 2.11
CA ASP A 62 -5.15 -3.32 1.32
C ASP A 62 -3.82 -3.67 2.02
N VAL A 63 -3.22 -4.79 1.60
CA VAL A 63 -2.03 -5.35 2.24
C VAL A 63 -0.78 -4.79 1.60
N HIS A 64 0.08 -4.18 2.43
CA HIS A 64 1.34 -3.59 2.03
C HIS A 64 2.53 -4.43 2.51
N LEU A 65 3.23 -5.04 1.56
CA LEU A 65 4.33 -5.97 1.82
C LEU A 65 5.68 -5.24 1.85
N MET A 66 6.14 -4.88 3.03
CA MET A 66 7.51 -4.40 3.30
C MET A 66 8.39 -5.60 3.69
N ILE A 67 8.58 -6.51 2.74
CA ILE A 67 9.28 -7.79 2.94
C ILE A 67 10.27 -8.07 1.81
N GLU A 68 11.31 -8.84 2.09
CA GLU A 68 12.13 -9.46 1.07
C GLU A 68 11.35 -10.56 0.33
N ASN A 69 11.68 -10.78 -0.95
CA ASN A 69 11.06 -11.82 -1.77
C ASN A 69 9.51 -11.78 -1.80
N PRO A 70 8.85 -10.66 -2.13
CA PRO A 70 7.40 -10.62 -2.25
C PRO A 70 6.87 -11.62 -3.30
N ASP A 71 7.66 -11.95 -4.33
CA ASP A 71 7.35 -12.96 -5.34
C ASP A 71 7.01 -14.33 -4.73
N ARG A 72 7.61 -14.66 -3.56
CA ARG A 72 7.33 -15.91 -2.84
C ARG A 72 6.07 -15.85 -1.99
N TRP A 73 5.77 -14.70 -1.39
CA TRP A 73 4.83 -14.60 -0.27
C TRP A 73 3.49 -13.97 -0.63
N ALA A 74 3.44 -13.12 -1.67
CA ALA A 74 2.29 -12.27 -1.95
C ALA A 74 0.97 -13.05 -2.17
N ARG A 75 1.03 -14.23 -2.79
CA ARG A 75 -0.14 -15.10 -2.98
C ARG A 75 -0.88 -15.42 -1.69
N GLN A 76 -0.13 -15.73 -0.62
CA GLN A 76 -0.71 -16.13 0.66
C GLN A 76 -1.58 -15.03 1.27
N TYR A 77 -1.29 -13.76 0.99
CA TYR A 77 -2.12 -12.66 1.46
C TYR A 77 -3.41 -12.50 0.66
N VAL A 78 -3.41 -12.83 -0.63
CA VAL A 78 -4.66 -12.93 -1.40
C VAL A 78 -5.53 -14.07 -0.88
N GLU A 79 -4.91 -15.24 -0.65
CA GLU A 79 -5.58 -16.43 -0.07
C GLU A 79 -6.12 -16.14 1.34
N ALA A 80 -5.43 -15.31 2.13
CA ALA A 80 -5.87 -14.80 3.44
C ALA A 80 -7.00 -13.75 3.36
N GLY A 81 -7.42 -13.34 2.16
CA GLY A 81 -8.56 -12.44 1.96
C GLY A 81 -8.23 -10.99 1.62
N ALA A 82 -6.99 -10.69 1.19
CA ALA A 82 -6.64 -9.37 0.68
C ALA A 82 -7.27 -9.12 -0.71
N GLN A 83 -7.88 -7.96 -0.90
CA GLN A 83 -8.40 -7.50 -2.19
C GLN A 83 -7.40 -6.62 -2.94
N SER A 84 -6.40 -6.08 -2.24
CA SER A 84 -5.28 -5.34 -2.81
C SER A 84 -3.99 -5.81 -2.16
N VAL A 85 -2.95 -6.08 -2.96
CA VAL A 85 -1.62 -6.43 -2.47
C VAL A 85 -0.60 -5.51 -3.12
N THR A 86 0.07 -4.75 -2.27
CA THR A 86 1.15 -3.83 -2.63
C THR A 86 2.49 -4.45 -2.28
N PHE A 87 3.41 -4.48 -3.22
CA PHE A 87 4.78 -4.92 -2.99
C PHE A 87 5.78 -3.86 -3.44
N HIS A 88 6.93 -3.80 -2.79
CA HIS A 88 7.98 -2.86 -3.17
C HIS A 88 8.69 -3.27 -4.45
N LEU A 89 8.84 -2.32 -5.38
CA LEU A 89 9.62 -2.53 -6.61
C LEU A 89 11.05 -2.97 -6.28
N GLU A 90 11.61 -2.38 -5.23
CA GLU A 90 12.97 -2.63 -4.75
C GLU A 90 13.21 -4.05 -4.21
N ALA A 91 12.14 -4.75 -3.84
CA ALA A 91 12.19 -6.10 -3.28
C ALA A 91 11.80 -7.19 -4.29
N ALA A 92 11.05 -6.83 -5.33
CA ALA A 92 10.54 -7.80 -6.29
C ALA A 92 11.59 -8.20 -7.33
N THR A 93 11.73 -9.51 -7.54
CA THR A 93 12.62 -10.04 -8.59
C THR A 93 11.97 -9.99 -9.97
N ALA A 94 10.66 -10.23 -10.05
CA ALA A 94 9.89 -10.27 -11.30
C ALA A 94 8.58 -9.49 -11.16
N PRO A 95 8.62 -8.15 -11.02
CA PRO A 95 7.45 -7.34 -10.65
C PRO A 95 6.27 -7.46 -11.62
N ILE A 96 6.53 -7.57 -12.92
CA ILE A 96 5.47 -7.74 -13.93
C ILE A 96 4.79 -9.10 -13.77
N LYS A 97 5.56 -10.17 -13.60
CA LYS A 97 5.03 -11.52 -13.40
C LYS A 97 4.17 -11.56 -12.13
N LEU A 98 4.68 -11.01 -11.04
CA LEU A 98 3.99 -10.95 -9.75
C LEU A 98 2.67 -10.17 -9.87
N ALA A 99 2.67 -9.01 -10.51
CA ALA A 99 1.46 -8.22 -10.72
C ALA A 99 0.39 -8.99 -11.49
N ARG A 100 0.79 -9.67 -12.58
CA ARG A 100 -0.14 -10.50 -13.39
C ARG A 100 -0.68 -11.69 -12.61
N GLU A 101 0.13 -12.31 -11.75
CA GLU A 101 -0.28 -13.39 -10.87
C GLU A 101 -1.33 -12.92 -9.86
N LEU A 102 -1.10 -11.83 -9.14
CA LEU A 102 -2.07 -11.24 -8.20
C LEU A 102 -3.40 -10.93 -8.88
N ARG A 103 -3.36 -10.32 -10.06
CA ARG A 103 -4.56 -10.01 -10.86
C ARG A 103 -5.31 -11.28 -11.30
N SER A 104 -4.60 -12.35 -11.65
CA SER A 104 -5.21 -13.64 -12.00
C SER A 104 -5.95 -14.30 -10.83
N MET A 105 -5.56 -13.97 -9.60
CA MET A 105 -6.23 -14.39 -8.36
C MET A 105 -7.38 -13.45 -7.96
N GLY A 106 -7.66 -12.40 -8.73
CA GLY A 106 -8.73 -11.45 -8.46
C GLY A 106 -8.36 -10.29 -7.53
N ALA A 107 -7.09 -10.18 -7.12
CA ALA A 107 -6.63 -9.07 -6.32
C ALA A 107 -6.12 -7.90 -7.19
N ARG A 108 -6.22 -6.68 -6.68
CA ARG A 108 -5.54 -5.52 -7.22
C ARG A 108 -4.04 -5.67 -7.02
N ALA A 109 -3.27 -5.54 -8.09
CA ALA A 109 -1.81 -5.54 -8.03
C ALA A 109 -1.29 -4.11 -7.90
N SER A 110 -0.62 -3.82 -6.80
CA SER A 110 -0.08 -2.51 -6.48
C SER A 110 1.45 -2.58 -6.31
N VAL A 111 2.14 -1.54 -6.77
CA VAL A 111 3.58 -1.40 -6.62
C VAL A 111 3.94 -0.21 -5.74
N ALA A 112 4.78 -0.44 -4.72
CA ALA A 112 5.29 0.60 -3.83
C ALA A 112 6.69 1.07 -4.24
N LEU A 113 6.98 2.33 -3.94
CA LEU A 113 8.31 2.93 -4.07
C LEU A 113 8.73 3.62 -2.78
N ARG A 114 9.94 3.35 -2.29
CA ARG A 114 10.57 4.09 -1.19
C ARG A 114 10.74 5.57 -1.52
N PRO A 115 10.91 6.47 -0.55
CA PRO A 115 11.09 7.90 -0.81
C PRO A 115 12.20 8.22 -1.82
N ALA A 116 13.32 7.52 -1.73
CA ALA A 116 14.49 7.75 -2.59
C ALA A 116 14.37 7.14 -4.00
N THR A 117 13.47 6.19 -4.24
CA THR A 117 13.32 5.51 -5.54
C THR A 117 12.58 6.40 -6.53
N PRO A 118 13.15 6.74 -7.68
CA PRO A 118 12.49 7.58 -8.69
C PRO A 118 11.25 6.91 -9.28
N VAL A 119 10.14 7.65 -9.42
CA VAL A 119 8.90 7.14 -10.02
C VAL A 119 9.03 6.84 -11.52
N GLU A 120 10.00 7.43 -12.16
CA GLU A 120 10.33 7.23 -13.58
C GLU A 120 10.71 5.76 -13.89
N GLN A 121 11.14 4.99 -12.89
CA GLN A 121 11.39 3.55 -13.06
C GLN A 121 10.13 2.75 -13.42
N LEU A 122 8.94 3.30 -13.15
CA LEU A 122 7.67 2.67 -13.52
C LEU A 122 7.18 3.07 -14.92
N ALA A 123 7.81 4.04 -15.60
CA ALA A 123 7.26 4.64 -16.81
C ALA A 123 6.88 3.61 -17.89
N ASP A 124 7.74 2.64 -18.15
CA ASP A 124 7.54 1.62 -19.19
C ASP A 124 6.65 0.45 -18.76
N ILE A 125 6.47 0.25 -17.45
CA ILE A 125 5.74 -0.89 -16.89
C ILE A 125 4.48 -0.49 -16.12
N LEU A 126 4.17 0.80 -16.07
CA LEU A 126 3.09 1.35 -15.25
C LEU A 126 1.74 0.68 -15.51
N THR A 127 1.46 0.33 -16.75
CA THR A 127 0.20 -0.28 -17.17
C THR A 127 0.02 -1.74 -16.74
N GLU A 128 1.04 -2.33 -16.14
CA GLU A 128 0.97 -3.67 -15.52
C GLU A 128 0.39 -3.63 -14.10
N PHE A 129 0.26 -2.43 -13.51
CA PHE A 129 -0.24 -2.24 -12.15
C PHE A 129 -1.60 -1.55 -12.15
N ASP A 130 -2.41 -1.87 -11.14
CA ASP A 130 -3.71 -1.24 -10.88
C ASP A 130 -3.57 -0.06 -9.90
N GLN A 131 -2.43 0.04 -9.23
CA GLN A 131 -2.16 1.06 -8.21
C GLN A 131 -0.66 1.29 -8.04
N ILE A 132 -0.29 2.53 -7.75
CA ILE A 132 1.04 2.91 -7.23
C ILE A 132 0.87 3.40 -5.80
N LEU A 133 1.69 2.88 -4.90
CA LEU A 133 1.85 3.41 -3.55
C LEU A 133 3.19 4.15 -3.44
N LEU A 134 3.15 5.41 -3.04
CA LEU A 134 4.35 6.19 -2.77
C LEU A 134 4.54 6.35 -1.26
N MET A 135 5.68 5.87 -0.78
CA MET A 135 6.07 6.12 0.60
C MET A 135 6.40 7.60 0.78
N THR A 136 5.81 8.19 1.81
CA THR A 136 6.03 9.58 2.21
C THR A 136 6.78 9.70 3.54
N VAL A 137 7.25 8.56 4.02
CA VAL A 137 8.20 8.34 5.12
C VAL A 137 9.11 7.18 4.75
N GLU A 138 10.20 6.96 5.47
CA GLU A 138 10.93 5.69 5.34
C GLU A 138 10.08 4.53 5.89
N PRO A 139 9.95 3.41 5.15
CA PRO A 139 9.13 2.29 5.60
C PRO A 139 9.70 1.63 6.87
N GLY A 140 8.80 1.03 7.71
CA GLY A 140 9.19 0.23 8.87
C GLY A 140 8.53 0.62 10.19
N PHE A 141 8.11 1.87 10.37
CA PHE A 141 7.47 2.33 11.61
C PHE A 141 6.34 3.30 11.34
N GLY A 142 5.28 3.23 12.13
CA GLY A 142 4.18 4.18 12.11
C GLY A 142 4.52 5.50 12.84
N GLY A 143 3.66 6.51 12.68
CA GLY A 143 3.75 7.78 13.41
C GLY A 143 4.89 8.71 12.98
N GLN A 144 5.53 8.45 11.84
CA GLN A 144 6.60 9.27 11.31
C GLN A 144 6.08 10.57 10.68
N LYS A 145 6.94 11.60 10.68
CA LYS A 145 6.64 12.90 10.07
C LYS A 145 6.75 12.81 8.54
N PHE A 146 5.75 13.36 7.86
CA PHE A 146 5.69 13.47 6.40
C PHE A 146 6.94 14.12 5.80
N LEU A 147 7.49 13.53 4.74
CA LEU A 147 8.64 14.03 4.00
C LEU A 147 8.19 14.95 2.85
N ASP A 148 8.39 16.25 2.98
CA ASP A 148 7.97 17.25 1.98
C ASP A 148 8.54 17.02 0.57
N LEU A 149 9.71 16.38 0.48
CA LEU A 149 10.29 16.00 -0.81
C LEU A 149 9.40 15.05 -1.63
N ALA A 150 8.51 14.28 -0.96
CA ALA A 150 7.59 13.38 -1.62
C ALA A 150 6.55 14.10 -2.49
N LEU A 151 6.20 15.35 -2.19
CA LEU A 151 5.21 16.11 -2.97
C LEU A 151 5.58 16.24 -4.45
N ALA A 152 6.86 16.45 -4.76
CA ALA A 152 7.33 16.53 -6.14
C ALA A 152 7.17 15.18 -6.86
N LYS A 153 7.47 14.09 -6.16
CA LYS A 153 7.34 12.71 -6.66
C LYS A 153 5.87 12.34 -6.90
N ILE A 154 4.97 12.71 -5.98
CA ILE A 154 3.53 12.48 -6.12
C ILE A 154 2.99 13.18 -7.39
N ARG A 155 3.37 14.45 -7.63
CA ARG A 155 2.98 15.17 -8.85
C ARG A 155 3.50 14.51 -10.13
N LYS A 156 4.72 13.97 -10.11
CA LYS A 156 5.28 13.21 -11.24
C LYS A 156 4.51 11.92 -11.48
N ALA A 157 4.20 11.16 -10.43
CA ALA A 157 3.40 9.94 -10.52
C ALA A 157 2.02 10.22 -11.10
N ARG A 158 1.33 11.27 -10.65
CA ARG A 158 0.04 11.67 -11.19
C ARG A 158 0.12 11.94 -12.70
N LYS A 159 1.13 12.70 -13.14
CA LYS A 159 1.35 12.97 -14.57
C LYS A 159 1.61 11.71 -15.39
N LEU A 160 2.40 10.77 -14.86
CA LEU A 160 2.67 9.48 -15.51
C LEU A 160 1.36 8.67 -15.67
N ILE A 161 0.56 8.58 -14.60
CA ILE A 161 -0.72 7.88 -14.63
C ILE A 161 -1.67 8.51 -15.65
N ASP A 162 -1.81 9.83 -15.64
CA ASP A 162 -2.70 10.55 -16.57
C ASP A 162 -2.32 10.32 -18.04
N ALA A 163 -1.02 10.21 -18.32
CA ALA A 163 -0.53 9.91 -19.68
C ALA A 163 -0.93 8.52 -20.17
N THR A 164 -1.16 7.54 -19.28
CA THR A 164 -1.58 6.18 -19.67
C THR A 164 -3.03 6.10 -20.10
N ARG A 165 -3.88 7.06 -19.70
CA ARG A 165 -5.34 7.02 -19.83
C ARG A 165 -6.02 5.80 -19.22
N LYS A 166 -5.32 5.10 -18.27
CA LYS A 166 -5.86 3.96 -17.49
C LYS A 166 -6.28 4.44 -16.12
N ASP A 167 -7.24 3.73 -15.53
CA ASP A 167 -7.65 3.94 -14.13
C ASP A 167 -6.66 3.24 -13.19
N ILE A 168 -5.54 3.91 -12.92
CA ILE A 168 -4.52 3.48 -11.99
C ILE A 168 -4.63 4.36 -10.74
N TRP A 169 -4.78 3.73 -9.57
CA TRP A 169 -4.87 4.46 -8.31
C TRP A 169 -3.50 4.99 -7.89
N LEU A 170 -3.50 6.18 -7.33
CA LEU A 170 -2.33 6.75 -6.68
C LEU A 170 -2.60 6.81 -5.17
N GLN A 171 -1.88 6.01 -4.41
CA GLN A 171 -1.94 5.95 -2.97
C GLN A 171 -0.67 6.54 -2.37
N ILE A 172 -0.78 7.11 -1.19
CA ILE A 172 0.37 7.54 -0.38
C ILE A 172 0.29 6.89 0.99
N ASP A 173 1.44 6.58 1.54
CA ASP A 173 1.57 6.04 2.89
C ASP A 173 2.68 6.74 3.65
N GLY A 174 2.33 7.18 4.87
CA GLY A 174 3.24 7.78 5.85
C GLY A 174 3.00 9.27 6.12
N GLY A 175 2.76 9.60 7.39
CA GLY A 175 2.68 10.98 7.88
C GLY A 175 1.48 11.79 7.37
N VAL A 176 0.44 11.15 6.85
CA VAL A 176 -0.81 11.82 6.44
C VAL A 176 -1.59 12.22 7.70
N SER A 177 -1.99 13.48 7.75
CA SER A 177 -2.72 14.06 8.88
C SER A 177 -3.57 15.24 8.41
N ALA A 178 -4.36 15.83 9.31
CA ALA A 178 -5.12 17.05 9.03
C ALA A 178 -4.21 18.19 8.50
N ASP A 179 -2.97 18.26 8.96
CA ASP A 179 -2.02 19.33 8.56
C ASP A 179 -1.40 19.09 7.16
N THR A 180 -1.44 17.86 6.66
CA THR A 180 -0.81 17.50 5.38
C THR A 180 -1.82 17.21 4.27
N ILE A 181 -3.06 16.82 4.63
CA ILE A 181 -4.07 16.33 3.68
C ILE A 181 -4.46 17.36 2.60
N GLU A 182 -4.54 18.64 2.93
CA GLU A 182 -4.88 19.68 1.94
C GLU A 182 -3.87 19.73 0.81
N ARG A 183 -2.58 19.63 1.13
CA ARG A 183 -1.48 19.66 0.15
C ARG A 183 -1.49 18.44 -0.77
N LEU A 184 -2.04 17.34 -0.29
CA LEU A 184 -2.14 16.06 -0.98
C LEU A 184 -3.41 16.00 -1.85
N SER A 185 -4.55 16.42 -1.33
CA SER A 185 -5.82 16.43 -2.07
C SER A 185 -5.76 17.29 -3.34
N LEU A 186 -4.93 18.35 -3.35
CA LEU A 186 -4.69 19.19 -4.54
C LEU A 186 -3.95 18.45 -5.67
N ILE A 187 -3.39 17.27 -5.40
CA ILE A 187 -2.67 16.45 -6.39
C ILE A 187 -3.57 15.33 -6.94
N HIS A 188 -4.79 15.20 -6.45
CA HIS A 188 -5.74 14.14 -6.84
C HIS A 188 -5.20 12.73 -6.59
N ILE A 189 -4.76 12.49 -5.35
CA ILE A 189 -4.34 11.17 -4.85
C ILE A 189 -5.53 10.35 -4.39
#